data_61f600890e968280e1e246633fa0828e
#
_entry.id   61f600890e968280e1e246633fa0828e
#
_cell.length_a   1.000
_cell.length_b   1.000
_cell.length_c   1.000
_cell.angle_alpha   90.00
_cell.angle_beta   90.00
_cell.angle_gamma   90.00
#
_symmetry.space_group_name_H-M   'P 1'
#
loop_
_entity.id
_entity.type
_entity.pdbx_description
1 polymer ?
#
loop_
_entity_poly.entity_id
_entity_poly.type
_entity_poly.pdbx_seq_one_letter_code
_entity_poly.pdbx_strand_id
1 'polypeptide(L)'
;MISKIRWIETECGLPYRNLAVEKNLMNRAAPGECILYLWQNRNTVVIGRNQDAWEECQVERLRADGGYLARRYSGGGAVYHDEGNLNFSFLMLREDEDPSRQTEVILRAVRALGIPAERTGRNDLETNGRKFSGHAWYKTRDRCCHHGTLMMNVDLEHMNRYLTAAPAKLQSRSVQSVRSRVMNLKEIREDINRSELTAELIRAFEEVYGLRAEPLIIPAEAETEINREKEELASAAWLFPPRMSHATRTESRFSWGGICLEMLVDRGMVLEAVCRSDAMDEELIREIGNTLHGCAWNEAALAERLKGLSSAGEMAPTERERRRRIISDVTGMLREKCNLHDSAESQPSPPPCEP
;
A
#
# COMPACT_ATOMS: atom_id res chain seq x y z
N MET A 1 -21.02 5.24 -15.00
CA MET A 1 -21.48 3.82 -14.92
C MET A 1 -20.74 2.99 -15.95
N ILE A 2 -20.20 1.83 -15.55
CA ILE A 2 -19.41 0.94 -16.42
C ILE A 2 -20.34 0.34 -17.49
N SER A 3 -19.96 0.56 -18.74
CA SER A 3 -20.64 0.06 -19.95
C SER A 3 -19.75 -0.84 -20.83
N LYS A 4 -18.43 -0.89 -20.49
CA LYS A 4 -17.44 -1.72 -21.16
C LYS A 4 -16.47 -2.31 -20.18
N ILE A 5 -16.15 -3.61 -20.32
CA ILE A 5 -15.12 -4.28 -19.54
C ILE A 5 -14.09 -4.92 -20.45
N ARG A 6 -12.82 -4.82 -20.06
CA ARG A 6 -11.71 -5.39 -20.80
C ARG A 6 -10.76 -6.11 -19.87
N TRP A 7 -10.01 -7.05 -20.39
CA TRP A 7 -9.01 -7.77 -19.61
C TRP A 7 -7.70 -7.93 -20.38
N ILE A 8 -6.62 -8.02 -19.64
CA ILE A 8 -5.28 -8.30 -20.17
C ILE A 8 -4.50 -9.10 -19.13
N GLU A 9 -3.72 -10.05 -19.58
CA GLU A 9 -2.75 -10.79 -18.78
C GLU A 9 -1.36 -10.62 -19.39
N THR A 10 -0.34 -10.44 -18.52
CA THR A 10 1.06 -10.38 -18.98
C THR A 10 1.90 -11.47 -18.30
N GLU A 11 2.89 -11.97 -19.02
CA GLU A 11 3.81 -13.01 -18.55
C GLU A 11 5.14 -12.46 -18.02
N CYS A 12 5.30 -11.14 -18.01
CA CYS A 12 6.52 -10.49 -17.53
C CYS A 12 6.64 -10.63 -16.01
N GLY A 13 7.71 -11.24 -15.53
CA GLY A 13 7.98 -11.36 -14.08
C GLY A 13 8.70 -10.15 -13.47
N LEU A 14 8.99 -9.08 -14.23
CA LEU A 14 9.71 -7.90 -13.77
C LEU A 14 8.76 -6.89 -13.10
N PRO A 15 8.88 -6.63 -11.77
CA PRO A 15 7.91 -5.82 -11.03
C PRO A 15 7.79 -4.39 -11.54
N TYR A 16 8.89 -3.77 -11.93
CA TYR A 16 8.89 -2.38 -12.42
C TYR A 16 8.10 -2.24 -13.72
N ARG A 17 8.22 -3.23 -14.64
CA ARG A 17 7.44 -3.25 -15.87
C ARG A 17 5.95 -3.47 -15.59
N ASN A 18 5.61 -4.41 -14.70
CA ASN A 18 4.23 -4.70 -14.36
C ASN A 18 3.53 -3.49 -13.72
N LEU A 19 4.19 -2.79 -12.79
CA LEU A 19 3.67 -1.55 -12.20
C LEU A 19 3.59 -0.40 -13.22
N ALA A 20 4.53 -0.32 -14.17
CA ALA A 20 4.47 0.66 -15.25
C ALA A 20 3.30 0.40 -16.22
N VAL A 21 3.04 -0.87 -16.55
CA VAL A 21 1.87 -1.29 -17.33
C VAL A 21 0.58 -0.96 -16.57
N GLU A 22 0.49 -1.30 -15.29
CA GLU A 22 -0.65 -0.96 -14.44
C GLU A 22 -0.97 0.54 -14.49
N LYS A 23 0.05 1.39 -14.31
CA LYS A 23 -0.07 2.85 -14.37
C LYS A 23 -0.51 3.34 -15.75
N ASN A 24 0.07 2.79 -16.82
CA ASN A 24 -0.27 3.18 -18.20
C ASN A 24 -1.71 2.80 -18.53
N LEU A 25 -2.15 1.59 -18.19
CA LEU A 25 -3.53 1.13 -18.37
C LEU A 25 -4.52 1.99 -17.57
N MET A 26 -4.20 2.32 -16.31
CA MET A 26 -5.02 3.22 -15.50
C MET A 26 -5.20 4.58 -16.18
N ASN A 27 -4.11 5.17 -16.70
CA ASN A 27 -4.15 6.48 -17.35
C ASN A 27 -4.92 6.46 -18.68
N ARG A 28 -5.04 5.30 -19.33
CA ARG A 28 -5.70 5.11 -20.62
C ARG A 28 -7.14 4.61 -20.51
N ALA A 29 -7.61 4.21 -19.33
CA ALA A 29 -8.99 3.78 -19.15
C ALA A 29 -9.97 4.87 -19.58
N ALA A 30 -10.92 4.51 -20.47
CA ALA A 30 -11.93 5.43 -21.00
C ALA A 30 -13.10 5.63 -20.01
N PRO A 31 -13.89 6.70 -20.13
CA PRO A 31 -15.13 6.86 -19.37
C PRO A 31 -16.05 5.64 -19.56
N GLY A 32 -16.57 5.11 -18.45
CA GLY A 32 -17.44 3.92 -18.46
C GLY A 32 -16.70 2.60 -18.76
N GLU A 33 -15.36 2.58 -18.75
CA GLU A 33 -14.53 1.39 -18.95
C GLU A 33 -13.93 0.91 -17.63
N CYS A 34 -13.95 -0.42 -17.41
CA CYS A 34 -13.18 -1.08 -16.35
C CYS A 34 -12.24 -2.12 -16.99
N ILE A 35 -10.95 -2.02 -16.67
CA ILE A 35 -9.92 -2.94 -17.17
C ILE A 35 -9.49 -3.85 -16.03
N LEU A 36 -9.55 -5.17 -16.23
CA LEU A 36 -8.95 -6.17 -15.36
C LEU A 36 -7.57 -6.52 -15.91
N TYR A 37 -6.53 -6.20 -15.17
CA TYR A 37 -5.15 -6.55 -15.49
C TYR A 37 -4.67 -7.65 -14.54
N LEU A 38 -4.18 -8.77 -15.09
CA LEU A 38 -3.64 -9.93 -14.37
C LEU A 38 -2.14 -10.04 -14.64
N TRP A 39 -1.35 -10.21 -13.58
CA TRP A 39 0.11 -10.18 -13.69
C TRP A 39 0.80 -10.87 -12.52
N GLN A 40 2.06 -11.27 -12.72
CA GLN A 40 2.89 -11.92 -11.70
C GLN A 40 4.27 -11.27 -11.63
N ASN A 41 4.88 -11.29 -10.44
CA ASN A 41 6.28 -10.94 -10.23
C ASN A 41 7.10 -12.18 -9.87
N ARG A 42 8.38 -12.18 -10.17
CA ARG A 42 9.34 -13.17 -9.70
C ARG A 42 10.07 -12.63 -8.48
N ASN A 43 10.16 -13.41 -7.41
CA ASN A 43 10.97 -13.15 -6.21
C ASN A 43 11.07 -11.65 -5.84
N THR A 44 9.94 -11.04 -5.48
CA THR A 44 9.84 -9.59 -5.29
C THR A 44 9.24 -9.25 -3.93
N VAL A 45 9.86 -8.34 -3.20
CA VAL A 45 9.17 -7.60 -2.12
C VAL A 45 8.61 -6.31 -2.70
N VAL A 46 7.30 -6.09 -2.53
CA VAL A 46 6.62 -4.85 -2.94
C VAL A 46 6.20 -4.07 -1.70
N ILE A 47 6.81 -2.92 -1.49
CA ILE A 47 6.47 -2.00 -0.40
C ILE A 47 5.43 -0.98 -0.83
N GLY A 48 4.67 -0.47 0.14
CA GLY A 48 3.72 0.63 -0.08
C GLY A 48 4.43 1.97 -0.30
N ARG A 49 3.69 2.95 -0.85
CA ARG A 49 4.21 4.26 -1.28
C ARG A 49 5.03 4.97 -0.22
N ASN A 50 4.56 4.95 1.02
CA ASN A 50 5.14 5.73 2.13
C ASN A 50 5.93 4.87 3.14
N GLN A 51 6.26 3.62 2.79
CA GLN A 51 7.06 2.75 3.66
C GLN A 51 8.57 2.99 3.49
N ASP A 52 9.32 2.73 4.55
CA ASP A 52 10.78 2.68 4.48
C ASP A 52 11.24 1.28 4.06
N ALA A 53 11.97 1.21 2.96
CA ALA A 53 12.44 -0.05 2.39
C ALA A 53 13.31 -0.87 3.36
N TRP A 54 14.17 -0.19 4.13
CA TRP A 54 15.10 -0.82 5.06
C TRP A 54 14.44 -1.32 6.35
N GLU A 55 13.28 -0.76 6.70
CA GLU A 55 12.51 -1.21 7.85
C GLU A 55 11.59 -2.39 7.51
N GLU A 56 11.11 -2.44 6.26
CA GLU A 56 10.11 -3.42 5.82
C GLU A 56 10.71 -4.65 5.15
N CYS A 57 11.96 -4.56 4.65
CA CYS A 57 12.58 -5.60 3.83
C CYS A 57 14.04 -5.82 4.19
N GLN A 58 14.46 -7.09 4.20
CA GLN A 58 15.86 -7.52 4.23
C GLN A 58 16.49 -7.31 2.83
N VAL A 59 16.69 -6.03 2.46
CA VAL A 59 17.01 -5.60 1.08
C VAL A 59 18.26 -6.30 0.53
N GLU A 60 19.33 -6.37 1.32
CA GLU A 60 20.59 -6.97 0.89
C GLU A 60 20.45 -8.47 0.65
N ARG A 61 19.73 -9.16 1.53
CA ARG A 61 19.46 -10.59 1.39
C ARG A 61 18.60 -10.88 0.16
N LEU A 62 17.53 -10.10 -0.05
CA LEU A 62 16.68 -10.20 -1.23
C LEU A 62 17.49 -10.04 -2.52
N ARG A 63 18.39 -9.05 -2.56
CA ARG A 63 19.26 -8.80 -3.71
C ARG A 63 20.28 -9.92 -3.94
N ALA A 64 20.87 -10.43 -2.86
CA ALA A 64 21.83 -11.54 -2.94
C ALA A 64 21.19 -12.82 -3.50
N ASP A 65 19.90 -13.04 -3.23
CA ASP A 65 19.11 -14.15 -3.74
C ASP A 65 18.49 -13.85 -5.13
N GLY A 66 18.91 -12.76 -5.82
CA GLY A 66 18.44 -12.36 -7.15
C GLY A 66 17.02 -11.81 -7.18
N GLY A 67 16.47 -11.41 -6.04
CA GLY A 67 15.14 -10.84 -5.92
C GLY A 67 15.11 -9.34 -6.17
N TYR A 68 13.89 -8.82 -6.30
CA TYR A 68 13.59 -7.40 -6.59
C TYR A 68 12.92 -6.73 -5.40
N LEU A 69 13.34 -5.51 -5.10
CA LEU A 69 12.56 -4.59 -4.28
C LEU A 69 11.79 -3.65 -5.20
N ALA A 70 10.48 -3.56 -5.03
CA ALA A 70 9.65 -2.61 -5.75
C ALA A 70 8.83 -1.76 -4.78
N ARG A 71 8.51 -0.54 -5.18
CA ARG A 71 7.61 0.37 -4.45
C ARG A 71 6.41 0.67 -5.34
N ARG A 72 5.22 0.33 -4.87
CA ARG A 72 3.97 0.61 -5.58
C ARG A 72 3.45 2.02 -5.29
N TYR A 73 2.52 2.51 -6.10
CA TYR A 73 1.88 3.82 -5.91
C TYR A 73 0.88 3.84 -4.75
N SER A 74 0.21 2.71 -4.48
CA SER A 74 -0.76 2.60 -3.39
C SER A 74 -0.08 2.56 -2.01
N GLY A 75 -0.84 2.87 -0.97
CA GLY A 75 -0.46 2.66 0.42
C GLY A 75 -0.48 1.18 0.84
N GLY A 76 -0.54 0.95 2.15
CA GLY A 76 -0.55 -0.38 2.75
C GLY A 76 0.85 -0.94 3.05
N GLY A 77 0.89 -2.12 3.67
CA GLY A 77 2.09 -2.82 4.10
C GLY A 77 2.87 -3.51 2.98
N ALA A 78 4.07 -3.98 3.32
CA ALA A 78 4.92 -4.75 2.43
C ALA A 78 4.33 -6.16 2.18
N VAL A 79 4.49 -6.65 0.96
CA VAL A 79 4.07 -7.98 0.51
C VAL A 79 5.19 -8.67 -0.25
N TYR A 80 5.15 -9.99 -0.29
CA TYR A 80 6.08 -10.82 -1.08
C TYR A 80 5.34 -11.46 -2.24
N HIS A 81 5.94 -11.41 -3.42
CA HIS A 81 5.43 -11.99 -4.66
C HIS A 81 6.47 -12.94 -5.27
N ASP A 82 6.01 -14.11 -5.67
CA ASP A 82 6.69 -15.04 -6.54
C ASP A 82 5.72 -15.57 -7.60
N GLU A 83 6.12 -16.58 -8.36
CA GLU A 83 5.28 -17.21 -9.36
C GLU A 83 4.06 -17.95 -8.77
N GLY A 84 4.02 -18.13 -7.44
CA GLY A 84 2.86 -18.65 -6.71
C GLY A 84 1.81 -17.60 -6.36
N ASN A 85 2.08 -16.31 -6.64
CA ASN A 85 1.13 -15.21 -6.40
C ASN A 85 0.64 -14.64 -7.74
N LEU A 86 -0.67 -14.60 -7.96
CA LEU A 86 -1.28 -13.86 -9.04
C LEU A 86 -1.75 -12.50 -8.53
N ASN A 87 -1.37 -11.42 -9.21
CA ASN A 87 -1.88 -10.09 -8.93
C ASN A 87 -3.04 -9.76 -9.87
N PHE A 88 -4.00 -9.01 -9.36
CA PHE A 88 -5.07 -8.43 -10.15
C PHE A 88 -5.09 -6.91 -9.95
N SER A 89 -5.53 -6.17 -10.97
CA SER A 89 -5.75 -4.73 -10.91
C SER A 89 -7.02 -4.37 -11.67
N PHE A 90 -7.97 -3.70 -11.01
CA PHE A 90 -9.12 -3.07 -11.65
C PHE A 90 -8.79 -1.60 -11.86
N LEU A 91 -8.84 -1.16 -13.11
CA LEU A 91 -8.40 0.17 -13.54
C LEU A 91 -9.55 0.89 -14.25
N MET A 92 -9.87 2.11 -13.80
CA MET A 92 -11.04 2.86 -14.27
C MET A 92 -10.96 4.33 -13.91
N LEU A 93 -11.97 5.11 -14.31
CA LEU A 93 -12.18 6.43 -13.76
C LEU A 93 -12.66 6.36 -12.30
N ARG A 94 -12.29 7.36 -11.51
CA ARG A 94 -12.63 7.43 -10.07
C ARG A 94 -14.15 7.45 -9.84
N GLU A 95 -14.91 8.09 -10.70
CA GLU A 95 -16.37 8.15 -10.64
C GLU A 95 -17.08 6.80 -10.85
N ASP A 96 -16.38 5.85 -11.48
CA ASP A 96 -16.87 4.51 -11.79
C ASP A 96 -16.41 3.45 -10.74
N GLU A 97 -15.68 3.90 -9.68
CA GLU A 97 -15.15 3.00 -8.65
C GLU A 97 -16.28 2.35 -7.84
N ASP A 98 -16.25 1.03 -7.76
CA ASP A 98 -17.10 0.24 -6.86
C ASP A 98 -16.28 -0.89 -6.22
N PRO A 99 -15.63 -0.63 -5.07
CA PRO A 99 -14.80 -1.62 -4.39
C PRO A 99 -15.53 -2.90 -4.00
N SER A 100 -16.83 -2.81 -3.72
CA SER A 100 -17.64 -3.96 -3.34
C SER A 100 -17.86 -4.88 -4.53
N ARG A 101 -18.17 -4.30 -5.68
CA ARG A 101 -18.37 -5.01 -6.95
C ARG A 101 -17.07 -5.67 -7.43
N GLN A 102 -15.95 -4.96 -7.33
CA GLN A 102 -14.62 -5.49 -7.68
C GLN A 102 -14.20 -6.65 -6.76
N THR A 103 -14.46 -6.52 -5.47
CA THR A 103 -14.19 -7.59 -4.50
C THR A 103 -15.07 -8.81 -4.76
N GLU A 104 -16.32 -8.60 -5.15
CA GLU A 104 -17.24 -9.70 -5.51
C GLU A 104 -16.73 -10.51 -6.70
N VAL A 105 -16.07 -9.90 -7.68
CA VAL A 105 -15.41 -10.62 -8.80
C VAL A 105 -14.42 -11.64 -8.25
N ILE A 106 -13.55 -11.22 -7.34
CA ILE A 106 -12.53 -12.11 -6.76
C ILE A 106 -13.17 -13.23 -5.94
N LEU A 107 -14.16 -12.89 -5.10
CA LEU A 107 -14.88 -13.87 -4.28
C LEU A 107 -15.58 -14.92 -5.14
N ARG A 108 -16.27 -14.50 -6.21
CA ARG A 108 -16.96 -15.45 -7.12
C ARG A 108 -15.97 -16.36 -7.84
N ALA A 109 -14.88 -15.82 -8.35
CA ALA A 109 -13.86 -16.61 -9.01
C ALA A 109 -13.30 -17.70 -8.09
N VAL A 110 -12.92 -17.34 -6.87
CA VAL A 110 -12.36 -18.29 -5.90
C VAL A 110 -13.41 -19.33 -5.45
N ARG A 111 -14.67 -18.88 -5.24
CA ARG A 111 -15.76 -19.80 -4.86
C ARG A 111 -16.14 -20.76 -5.99
N ALA A 112 -16.07 -20.33 -7.25
CA ALA A 112 -16.30 -21.19 -8.42
C ALA A 112 -15.27 -22.32 -8.51
N LEU A 113 -14.07 -22.11 -7.96
CA LEU A 113 -13.04 -23.13 -7.79
C LEU A 113 -13.28 -24.08 -6.59
N GLY A 114 -14.43 -24.00 -5.92
CA GLY A 114 -14.76 -24.82 -4.78
C GLY A 114 -14.09 -24.41 -3.47
N ILE A 115 -13.48 -23.22 -3.41
CA ILE A 115 -12.79 -22.71 -2.23
C ILE A 115 -13.72 -21.74 -1.48
N PRO A 116 -14.11 -22.02 -0.22
CA PRO A 116 -14.91 -21.08 0.56
C PRO A 116 -14.11 -19.82 0.84
N ALA A 117 -14.60 -18.67 0.40
CA ALA A 117 -13.94 -17.38 0.53
C ALA A 117 -14.90 -16.33 1.06
N GLU A 118 -14.41 -15.48 1.94
CA GLU A 118 -15.17 -14.40 2.54
C GLU A 118 -14.33 -13.12 2.66
N ARG A 119 -15.00 -11.98 2.72
CA ARG A 119 -14.37 -10.70 2.99
C ARG A 119 -14.26 -10.50 4.50
N THR A 120 -13.07 -10.21 4.98
CA THR A 120 -12.81 -9.90 6.38
C THR A 120 -12.13 -8.53 6.51
N GLY A 121 -12.48 -7.79 7.56
CA GLY A 121 -11.91 -6.46 7.76
C GLY A 121 -12.14 -5.50 6.59
N ARG A 122 -11.11 -4.70 6.28
CA ARG A 122 -11.23 -3.63 5.26
C ARG A 122 -10.76 -4.06 3.87
N ASN A 123 -9.73 -4.89 3.80
CA ASN A 123 -8.94 -5.12 2.58
C ASN A 123 -8.37 -6.54 2.48
N ASP A 124 -8.91 -7.48 3.24
CA ASP A 124 -8.45 -8.86 3.21
C ASP A 124 -9.57 -9.80 2.77
N LEU A 125 -9.20 -10.84 2.00
CA LEU A 125 -10.05 -12.00 1.77
C LEU A 125 -9.43 -13.20 2.45
N GLU A 126 -10.29 -13.95 3.12
CA GLU A 126 -9.91 -15.10 3.92
C GLU A 126 -10.65 -16.36 3.48
N THR A 127 -10.01 -17.47 3.78
CA THR A 127 -10.60 -18.80 3.75
C THR A 127 -10.12 -19.55 4.98
N ASN A 128 -11.02 -20.24 5.69
CA ASN A 128 -10.71 -20.92 6.95
C ASN A 128 -10.03 -20.00 7.99
N GLY A 129 -10.42 -18.72 8.05
CA GLY A 129 -9.88 -17.74 8.99
C GLY A 129 -8.43 -17.32 8.71
N ARG A 130 -7.89 -17.64 7.51
CA ARG A 130 -6.56 -17.24 7.07
C ARG A 130 -6.61 -16.46 5.76
N LYS A 131 -5.83 -15.39 5.67
CA LYS A 131 -5.77 -14.50 4.53
C LYS A 131 -5.09 -15.16 3.33
N PHE A 132 -5.75 -15.11 2.16
CA PHE A 132 -5.16 -15.51 0.87
C PHE A 132 -5.04 -14.35 -0.12
N SER A 133 -5.65 -13.20 0.18
CA SER A 133 -5.66 -12.02 -0.67
C SER A 133 -5.62 -10.75 0.17
N GLY A 134 -4.81 -9.79 -0.24
CA GLY A 134 -4.75 -8.45 0.31
C GLY A 134 -4.99 -7.41 -0.78
N HIS A 135 -5.74 -6.35 -0.46
CA HIS A 135 -6.15 -5.32 -1.39
C HIS A 135 -5.56 -3.97 -1.02
N ALA A 136 -5.28 -3.14 -2.03
CA ALA A 136 -4.88 -1.76 -1.87
C ALA A 136 -5.45 -0.90 -3.00
N TRP A 137 -5.53 0.41 -2.76
CA TRP A 137 -6.08 1.37 -3.72
C TRP A 137 -5.07 2.49 -3.97
N TYR A 138 -5.00 2.93 -5.21
CA TYR A 138 -4.33 4.14 -5.62
C TYR A 138 -5.31 5.02 -6.39
N LYS A 139 -5.43 6.27 -5.99
CA LYS A 139 -6.38 7.22 -6.56
C LYS A 139 -5.65 8.49 -6.98
N THR A 140 -5.97 8.98 -8.16
CA THR A 140 -5.65 10.33 -8.60
C THR A 140 -6.92 11.18 -8.59
N ARG A 141 -6.86 12.39 -9.11
CA ARG A 141 -8.03 13.26 -9.21
C ARG A 141 -9.19 12.60 -9.96
N ASP A 142 -8.89 11.90 -11.05
CA ASP A 142 -9.86 11.36 -12.01
C ASP A 142 -9.76 9.85 -12.23
N ARG A 143 -8.76 9.16 -11.68
CA ARG A 143 -8.46 7.76 -11.93
C ARG A 143 -8.38 6.94 -10.65
N CYS A 144 -8.66 5.64 -10.79
CA CYS A 144 -8.58 4.69 -9.69
C CYS A 144 -7.95 3.39 -10.15
N CYS A 145 -7.06 2.86 -9.33
CA CYS A 145 -6.54 1.51 -9.37
C CYS A 145 -6.92 0.80 -8.07
N HIS A 146 -7.63 -0.30 -8.16
CA HIS A 146 -7.83 -1.25 -7.07
C HIS A 146 -7.07 -2.51 -7.40
N HIS A 147 -6.00 -2.81 -6.70
CA HIS A 147 -5.21 -4.00 -6.94
C HIS A 147 -5.07 -4.88 -5.69
N GLY A 148 -4.69 -6.12 -5.93
CA GLY A 148 -4.50 -7.08 -4.85
C GLY A 148 -3.73 -8.31 -5.30
N THR A 149 -3.54 -9.20 -4.32
CA THR A 149 -2.81 -10.45 -4.45
C THR A 149 -3.73 -11.64 -4.35
N LEU A 150 -3.40 -12.73 -5.01
CA LEU A 150 -4.03 -14.04 -4.85
C LEU A 150 -2.92 -15.07 -4.61
N MET A 151 -2.82 -15.53 -3.36
CA MET A 151 -1.80 -16.49 -2.94
C MET A 151 -2.21 -17.89 -3.36
N MET A 152 -1.81 -18.31 -4.56
CA MET A 152 -2.07 -19.68 -5.03
C MET A 152 -1.14 -20.69 -4.37
N ASN A 153 0.18 -20.43 -4.47
CA ASN A 153 1.24 -21.31 -3.97
C ASN A 153 2.54 -20.53 -3.68
N VAL A 154 2.41 -19.44 -2.93
CA VAL A 154 3.54 -18.57 -2.54
C VAL A 154 4.50 -19.32 -1.63
N ASP A 155 5.80 -19.15 -1.83
CA ASP A 155 6.82 -19.64 -0.91
C ASP A 155 6.82 -18.81 0.39
N LEU A 156 6.19 -19.36 1.42
CA LEU A 156 6.06 -18.72 2.72
C LEU A 156 7.40 -18.65 3.50
N GLU A 157 8.39 -19.47 3.14
CA GLU A 157 9.71 -19.40 3.76
C GLU A 157 10.47 -18.20 3.22
N HIS A 158 10.48 -18.00 1.90
CA HIS A 158 11.04 -16.81 1.27
C HIS A 158 10.32 -15.54 1.74
N MET A 159 8.99 -15.56 1.82
CA MET A 159 8.22 -14.43 2.35
C MET A 159 8.68 -14.03 3.76
N ASN A 160 8.82 -14.99 4.68
CA ASN A 160 9.30 -14.73 6.05
C ASN A 160 10.78 -14.33 6.11
N ARG A 161 11.58 -14.78 5.15
CA ARG A 161 13.01 -14.48 5.05
C ARG A 161 13.27 -13.03 4.66
N TYR A 162 12.42 -12.45 3.82
CA TYR A 162 12.63 -11.11 3.27
C TYR A 162 11.82 -10.02 3.93
N LEU A 163 10.62 -10.33 4.44
CA LEU A 163 9.79 -9.33 5.12
C LEU A 163 10.24 -9.17 6.57
N THR A 164 10.44 -7.93 6.98
CA THR A 164 10.78 -7.58 8.38
C THR A 164 9.50 -7.50 9.20
N ALA A 165 9.41 -8.28 10.27
CA ALA A 165 8.32 -8.15 11.23
C ALA A 165 8.47 -6.85 12.02
N ALA A 166 7.48 -5.95 11.97
CA ALA A 166 7.51 -4.73 12.75
C ALA A 166 7.65 -5.03 14.27
N PRO A 167 8.57 -4.37 15.00
CA PRO A 167 8.81 -4.62 16.43
C PRO A 167 7.55 -4.55 17.30
N ALA A 168 6.60 -3.66 16.99
CA ALA A 168 5.33 -3.56 17.69
C ALA A 168 4.40 -4.79 17.49
N LYS A 169 4.62 -5.60 16.45
CA LYS A 169 3.92 -6.88 16.25
C LYS A 169 4.50 -7.99 17.14
N LEU A 170 5.73 -7.82 17.63
CA LEU A 170 6.40 -8.77 18.52
C LEU A 170 5.99 -8.60 19.99
N GLN A 171 5.47 -7.45 20.40
CA GLN A 171 5.07 -7.16 21.79
C GLN A 171 3.63 -7.61 22.13
N SER A 172 2.77 -7.83 21.15
CA SER A 172 1.47 -8.47 21.41
C SER A 172 1.66 -9.98 21.61
N ARG A 173 1.17 -10.49 22.71
CA ARG A 173 1.28 -11.88 23.24
C ARG A 173 0.88 -13.03 22.32
N SER A 174 1.27 -13.04 21.07
CA SER A 174 1.31 -14.23 20.24
C SER A 174 2.27 -13.96 19.08
N VAL A 175 3.47 -14.49 19.17
CA VAL A 175 4.33 -14.76 18.01
C VAL A 175 3.67 -15.89 17.21
N GLN A 176 2.43 -15.67 16.78
CA GLN A 176 1.93 -16.41 15.64
C GLN A 176 2.67 -15.86 14.44
N SER A 177 3.50 -16.72 13.87
CA SER A 177 4.28 -16.39 12.66
C SER A 177 3.35 -15.81 11.59
N VAL A 178 3.86 -14.96 10.70
CA VAL A 178 3.12 -14.48 9.51
C VAL A 178 2.46 -15.67 8.80
N ARG A 179 3.13 -16.84 8.80
CA ARG A 179 2.67 -18.12 8.27
C ARG A 179 1.32 -18.60 8.85
N SER A 180 1.02 -18.31 10.11
CA SER A 180 -0.26 -18.71 10.72
C SER A 180 -1.45 -17.81 10.34
N ARG A 181 -1.18 -16.66 9.73
CA ARG A 181 -2.20 -15.66 9.34
C ARG A 181 -2.54 -15.71 7.86
N VAL A 182 -1.69 -16.29 7.03
CA VAL A 182 -1.89 -16.41 5.58
C VAL A 182 -2.01 -17.84 5.15
N MET A 183 -2.59 -18.08 3.97
CA MET A 183 -2.69 -19.39 3.39
C MET A 183 -2.64 -19.34 1.88
N ASN A 184 -2.10 -20.38 1.28
CA ASN A 184 -2.18 -20.61 -0.14
C ASN A 184 -3.49 -21.29 -0.53
N LEU A 185 -4.09 -20.92 -1.65
CA LEU A 185 -5.29 -21.59 -2.16
C LEU A 185 -5.05 -23.07 -2.46
N LYS A 186 -3.82 -23.45 -2.80
CA LYS A 186 -3.42 -24.86 -2.98
C LYS A 186 -3.50 -25.72 -1.71
N GLU A 187 -3.54 -25.12 -0.53
CA GLU A 187 -3.76 -25.85 0.72
C GLU A 187 -5.19 -26.43 0.82
N ILE A 188 -6.15 -25.86 0.06
CA ILE A 188 -7.54 -26.34 -0.02
C ILE A 188 -7.78 -27.14 -1.30
N ARG A 189 -7.26 -26.66 -2.42
CA ARG A 189 -7.38 -27.28 -3.73
C ARG A 189 -6.01 -27.41 -4.38
N GLU A 190 -5.39 -28.57 -4.23
CA GLU A 190 -3.99 -28.84 -4.61
C GLU A 190 -3.72 -28.66 -6.12
N ASP A 191 -4.69 -29.00 -6.97
CA ASP A 191 -4.60 -28.96 -8.44
C ASP A 191 -4.85 -27.57 -9.05
N ILE A 192 -5.20 -26.55 -8.26
CA ILE A 192 -5.42 -25.18 -8.77
C ILE A 192 -4.19 -24.68 -9.52
N ASN A 193 -4.42 -24.11 -10.69
CA ASN A 193 -3.37 -23.54 -11.51
C ASN A 193 -3.74 -22.14 -12.01
N ARG A 194 -2.73 -21.40 -12.50
CA ARG A 194 -2.88 -20.02 -12.95
C ARG A 194 -3.94 -19.89 -14.06
N SER A 195 -3.90 -20.77 -15.06
CA SER A 195 -4.81 -20.69 -16.22
C SER A 195 -6.26 -20.84 -15.79
N GLU A 196 -6.55 -21.76 -14.89
CA GLU A 196 -7.89 -21.98 -14.36
C GLU A 196 -8.35 -20.78 -13.52
N LEU A 197 -7.51 -20.27 -12.62
CA LEU A 197 -7.84 -19.09 -11.81
C LEU A 197 -8.06 -17.85 -12.69
N THR A 198 -7.23 -17.63 -13.72
CA THR A 198 -7.41 -16.55 -14.72
C THR A 198 -8.75 -16.68 -15.43
N ALA A 199 -9.11 -17.88 -15.91
CA ALA A 199 -10.39 -18.12 -16.59
C ALA A 199 -11.59 -17.80 -15.67
N GLU A 200 -11.53 -18.24 -14.41
CA GLU A 200 -12.60 -17.96 -13.44
C GLU A 200 -12.69 -16.49 -13.08
N LEU A 201 -11.56 -15.77 -12.99
CA LEU A 201 -11.56 -14.32 -12.76
C LEU A 201 -12.23 -13.56 -13.92
N ILE A 202 -11.94 -13.94 -15.18
CA ILE A 202 -12.57 -13.33 -16.35
C ILE A 202 -14.06 -13.64 -16.36
N ARG A 203 -14.46 -14.89 -16.11
CA ARG A 203 -15.87 -15.29 -16.05
C ARG A 203 -16.62 -14.53 -14.94
N ALA A 204 -16.07 -14.48 -13.74
CA ALA A 204 -16.67 -13.74 -12.63
C ALA A 204 -16.76 -12.23 -12.94
N PHE A 205 -15.79 -11.67 -13.64
CA PHE A 205 -15.81 -10.29 -14.09
C PHE A 205 -16.99 -10.02 -15.04
N GLU A 206 -17.21 -10.90 -16.02
CA GLU A 206 -18.37 -10.84 -16.90
C GLU A 206 -19.71 -10.95 -16.15
N GLU A 207 -19.84 -11.93 -15.25
CA GLU A 207 -21.05 -12.16 -14.48
C GLU A 207 -21.40 -10.97 -13.55
N VAL A 208 -20.41 -10.44 -12.83
CA VAL A 208 -20.61 -9.35 -11.87
C VAL A 208 -20.97 -8.04 -12.59
N TYR A 209 -20.38 -7.79 -13.76
CA TYR A 209 -20.65 -6.58 -14.53
C TYR A 209 -21.83 -6.74 -15.50
N GLY A 210 -22.28 -7.96 -15.78
CA GLY A 210 -23.33 -8.23 -16.76
C GLY A 210 -22.92 -7.85 -18.18
N LEU A 211 -21.63 -7.89 -18.50
CA LEU A 211 -21.02 -7.48 -19.75
C LEU A 211 -20.03 -8.55 -20.22
N ARG A 212 -19.76 -8.61 -21.52
CA ARG A 212 -18.70 -9.46 -22.05
C ARG A 212 -17.34 -8.76 -21.95
N ALA A 213 -16.34 -9.46 -21.44
CA ALA A 213 -14.99 -8.95 -21.30
C ALA A 213 -14.21 -9.09 -22.61
N GLU A 214 -13.77 -7.97 -23.18
CA GLU A 214 -12.97 -7.95 -24.40
C GLU A 214 -11.48 -8.04 -24.06
N PRO A 215 -10.68 -8.86 -24.78
CA PRO A 215 -9.23 -8.84 -24.59
C PRO A 215 -8.65 -7.46 -24.97
N LEU A 216 -7.69 -6.99 -24.17
CA LEU A 216 -6.97 -5.74 -24.40
C LEU A 216 -5.54 -6.05 -24.85
N ILE A 217 -5.09 -5.35 -25.86
CA ILE A 217 -3.70 -5.38 -26.31
C ILE A 217 -3.07 -4.02 -26.00
N ILE A 218 -1.89 -4.02 -25.40
CA ILE A 218 -1.12 -2.80 -25.18
C ILE A 218 -0.66 -2.28 -26.56
N PRO A 219 -1.04 -1.06 -26.94
CA PRO A 219 -0.64 -0.53 -28.22
C PRO A 219 0.85 -0.20 -28.24
N ALA A 220 1.51 -0.36 -29.39
CA ALA A 220 2.96 -0.19 -29.52
C ALA A 220 3.45 1.21 -29.10
N GLU A 221 2.66 2.25 -29.32
CA GLU A 221 2.97 3.62 -28.88
C GLU A 221 3.02 3.79 -27.36
N ALA A 222 2.39 2.90 -26.58
CA ALA A 222 2.44 2.92 -25.13
C ALA A 222 3.80 2.46 -24.58
N GLU A 223 4.58 1.69 -25.33
CA GLU A 223 5.84 1.10 -24.88
C GLU A 223 6.87 2.14 -24.47
N THR A 224 6.90 3.29 -25.11
CA THR A 224 7.81 4.40 -24.74
C THR A 224 7.48 4.94 -23.36
N GLU A 225 6.21 5.17 -23.06
CA GLU A 225 5.74 5.63 -21.75
C GLU A 225 5.99 4.57 -20.68
N ILE A 226 5.66 3.31 -20.97
CA ILE A 226 5.85 2.18 -20.06
C ILE A 226 7.34 2.01 -19.72
N ASN A 227 8.24 2.13 -20.71
CA ASN A 227 9.68 2.01 -20.46
C ASN A 227 10.21 3.16 -19.62
N ARG A 228 9.79 4.40 -19.85
CA ARG A 228 10.15 5.54 -19.02
C ARG A 228 9.69 5.34 -17.57
N GLU A 229 8.44 4.96 -17.36
CA GLU A 229 7.87 4.70 -16.05
C GLU A 229 8.58 3.53 -15.34
N LYS A 230 8.91 2.47 -16.07
CA LYS A 230 9.70 1.34 -15.56
C LYS A 230 11.07 1.78 -15.04
N GLU A 231 11.77 2.66 -15.75
CA GLU A 231 13.06 3.19 -15.33
C GLU A 231 12.95 4.05 -14.07
N GLU A 232 11.90 4.88 -13.98
CA GLU A 232 11.61 5.66 -12.78
C GLU A 232 11.35 4.76 -11.58
N LEU A 233 10.48 3.75 -11.73
CA LEU A 233 10.14 2.79 -10.67
C LEU A 233 11.32 1.92 -10.22
N ALA A 234 12.30 1.70 -11.09
CA ALA A 234 13.53 0.98 -10.77
C ALA A 234 14.61 1.87 -10.16
N SER A 235 14.45 3.18 -10.17
CA SER A 235 15.46 4.13 -9.72
C SER A 235 15.67 4.09 -8.20
N ALA A 236 16.91 4.37 -7.78
CA ALA A 236 17.23 4.48 -6.35
C ALA A 236 16.45 5.61 -5.67
N ALA A 237 16.17 6.70 -6.38
CA ALA A 237 15.40 7.83 -5.86
C ALA A 237 13.96 7.43 -5.52
N TRP A 238 13.35 6.54 -6.31
CA TRP A 238 12.02 6.02 -6.04
C TRP A 238 12.01 4.97 -4.94
N LEU A 239 12.94 4.02 -4.96
CA LEU A 239 13.00 2.90 -4.03
C LEU A 239 13.45 3.33 -2.63
N PHE A 240 14.41 4.24 -2.55
CA PHE A 240 15.09 4.68 -1.33
C PHE A 240 15.08 6.21 -1.22
N PRO A 241 13.91 6.83 -0.99
CA PRO A 241 13.86 8.26 -0.77
C PRO A 241 14.76 8.64 0.42
N PRO A 242 15.43 9.81 0.38
CA PRO A 242 16.37 10.22 1.41
C PRO A 242 15.77 10.13 2.81
N ARG A 243 16.60 9.71 3.78
CA ARG A 243 16.32 9.84 5.22
C ARG A 243 16.88 11.17 5.70
N MET A 244 16.18 11.81 6.61
CA MET A 244 16.68 13.02 7.24
C MET A 244 17.74 12.68 8.29
N SER A 245 18.92 13.27 8.18
CA SER A 245 19.94 13.22 9.24
C SER A 245 19.57 14.22 10.35
N HIS A 246 19.79 13.83 11.61
CA HIS A 246 19.53 14.65 12.81
C HIS A 246 18.06 15.03 13.03
N ALA A 247 17.10 14.32 12.42
CA ALA A 247 15.69 14.55 12.66
C ALA A 247 15.23 14.01 14.01
N THR A 248 14.33 14.73 14.66
CA THR A 248 13.53 14.18 15.74
C THR A 248 12.56 13.17 15.15
N ARG A 249 12.61 11.94 15.68
CA ARG A 249 11.72 10.84 15.26
C ARG A 249 10.65 10.60 16.33
N THR A 250 9.41 10.49 15.91
CA THR A 250 8.30 10.03 16.72
C THR A 250 7.48 9.01 15.95
N GLU A 251 7.10 7.93 16.63
CA GLU A 251 6.37 6.83 16.00
C GLU A 251 5.25 6.32 16.90
N SER A 252 4.19 5.85 16.28
CA SER A 252 3.07 5.23 16.97
C SER A 252 2.37 4.24 16.07
N ARG A 253 1.58 3.32 16.67
CA ARG A 253 0.75 2.38 15.92
C ARG A 253 -0.70 2.51 16.35
N PHE A 254 -1.56 2.75 15.36
CA PHE A 254 -3.00 2.91 15.50
C PHE A 254 -3.75 1.78 14.78
N SER A 255 -5.06 1.74 14.93
CA SER A 255 -5.92 0.74 14.27
C SER A 255 -5.93 0.85 12.72
N TRP A 256 -5.53 1.99 12.16
CA TRP A 256 -5.45 2.25 10.73
C TRP A 256 -4.06 2.03 10.15
N GLY A 257 -3.01 1.88 10.97
CA GLY A 257 -1.63 1.65 10.56
C GLY A 257 -0.60 2.15 11.57
N GLY A 258 0.67 1.86 11.30
CA GLY A 258 1.81 2.49 11.96
C GLY A 258 2.14 3.82 11.28
N ILE A 259 2.67 4.76 12.04
CA ILE A 259 3.17 6.04 11.54
C ILE A 259 4.51 6.36 12.19
N CYS A 260 5.41 6.90 11.41
CA CYS A 260 6.67 7.48 11.85
C CYS A 260 6.79 8.88 11.22
N LEU A 261 6.93 9.90 12.06
CA LEU A 261 7.24 11.26 11.66
C LEU A 261 8.70 11.56 12.00
N GLU A 262 9.47 11.92 10.96
CA GLU A 262 10.81 12.47 11.06
C GLU A 262 10.73 13.97 10.81
N MET A 263 11.23 14.79 11.74
CA MET A 263 11.14 16.24 11.66
C MET A 263 12.48 16.88 12.03
N LEU A 264 12.94 17.79 11.18
CA LEU A 264 14.05 18.67 11.48
C LEU A 264 13.48 19.95 12.09
N VAL A 265 13.74 20.16 13.37
CA VAL A 265 13.28 21.36 14.09
C VAL A 265 14.49 22.24 14.42
N ASP A 266 14.45 23.51 14.03
CA ASP A 266 15.44 24.52 14.37
C ASP A 266 14.76 25.81 14.82
N ARG A 267 15.24 26.40 15.92
CA ARG A 267 14.71 27.63 16.51
C ARG A 267 13.19 27.67 16.67
N GLY A 268 12.62 26.54 17.09
CA GLY A 268 11.18 26.40 17.29
C GLY A 268 10.33 26.33 16.02
N MET A 269 10.95 26.05 14.87
CA MET A 269 10.27 25.89 13.58
C MET A 269 10.56 24.51 12.97
N VAL A 270 9.56 23.87 12.40
CA VAL A 270 9.73 22.64 11.61
C VAL A 270 10.27 23.03 10.22
N LEU A 271 11.55 22.79 9.98
CA LEU A 271 12.19 23.08 8.70
C LEU A 271 11.88 22.04 7.65
N GLU A 272 11.76 20.78 8.04
CA GLU A 272 11.44 19.67 7.16
C GLU A 272 10.68 18.59 7.94
N ALA A 273 9.72 17.95 7.31
CA ALA A 273 9.01 16.84 7.89
C ALA A 273 8.74 15.74 6.86
N VAL A 274 9.01 14.50 7.22
CA VAL A 274 8.71 13.31 6.41
C VAL A 274 7.83 12.37 7.22
N CYS A 275 6.72 11.97 6.63
CA CYS A 275 5.79 11.02 7.23
C CYS A 275 5.89 9.66 6.52
N ARG A 276 6.21 8.59 7.28
CA ARG A 276 6.26 7.21 6.79
C ARG A 276 5.14 6.40 7.43
N SER A 277 4.48 5.54 6.68
CA SER A 277 3.34 4.78 7.18
C SER A 277 2.99 3.58 6.29
N ASP A 278 2.39 2.56 6.90
CA ASP A 278 1.70 1.46 6.23
C ASP A 278 0.17 1.72 6.11
N ALA A 279 -0.27 2.97 6.30
CA ALA A 279 -1.66 3.37 6.09
C ALA A 279 -2.07 3.25 4.62
N MET A 280 -3.36 2.97 4.40
CA MET A 280 -3.93 2.82 3.05
C MET A 280 -4.15 4.16 2.34
N ASP A 281 -4.28 5.26 3.07
CA ASP A 281 -4.45 6.62 2.53
C ASP A 281 -3.07 7.26 2.30
N GLU A 282 -2.44 6.89 1.20
CA GLU A 282 -1.06 7.29 0.87
C GLU A 282 -0.92 8.80 0.63
N GLU A 283 -1.98 9.42 0.09
CA GLU A 283 -2.04 10.85 -0.15
C GLU A 283 -2.04 11.64 1.15
N LEU A 284 -2.95 11.29 2.08
CA LEU A 284 -3.01 11.93 3.39
C LEU A 284 -1.70 11.82 4.16
N ILE A 285 -1.04 10.66 4.13
CA ILE A 285 0.24 10.46 4.81
C ILE A 285 1.31 11.41 4.25
N ARG A 286 1.37 11.57 2.93
CA ARG A 286 2.29 12.51 2.28
C ARG A 286 1.94 13.97 2.62
N GLU A 287 0.65 14.30 2.61
CA GLU A 287 0.15 15.64 2.95
C GLU A 287 0.46 16.02 4.40
N ILE A 288 0.40 15.08 5.35
CA ILE A 288 0.79 15.32 6.75
C ILE A 288 2.23 15.83 6.81
N GLY A 289 3.19 15.16 6.19
CA GLY A 289 4.59 15.61 6.15
C GLY A 289 4.74 17.01 5.53
N ASN A 290 4.17 17.20 4.33
CA ASN A 290 4.26 18.47 3.60
C ASN A 290 3.65 19.65 4.38
N THR A 291 2.52 19.42 5.05
CA THR A 291 1.78 20.47 5.78
C THR A 291 2.51 20.95 7.02
N LEU A 292 3.30 20.10 7.65
CA LEU A 292 4.08 20.46 8.84
C LEU A 292 5.32 21.31 8.52
N HIS A 293 5.79 21.33 7.28
CA HIS A 293 6.90 22.18 6.87
C HIS A 293 6.61 23.67 7.10
N GLY A 294 7.55 24.39 7.70
CA GLY A 294 7.42 25.81 8.03
C GLY A 294 6.45 26.13 9.16
N CYS A 295 6.00 25.11 9.92
CA CYS A 295 5.12 25.29 11.07
C CYS A 295 5.92 25.56 12.36
N ALA A 296 5.38 26.38 13.27
CA ALA A 296 5.94 26.52 14.59
C ALA A 296 5.84 25.19 15.37
N TRP A 297 6.94 24.83 16.08
CA TRP A 297 7.01 23.63 16.89
C TRP A 297 6.29 23.85 18.23
N ASN A 298 4.96 23.88 18.18
CA ASN A 298 4.11 23.88 19.37
C ASN A 298 2.79 23.20 19.04
N GLU A 299 2.12 22.69 20.08
CA GLU A 299 0.88 21.93 19.93
C GLU A 299 -0.19 22.65 19.10
N ALA A 300 -0.45 23.93 19.42
CA ALA A 300 -1.53 24.69 18.81
C ALA A 300 -1.31 24.88 17.29
N ALA A 301 -0.10 25.25 16.89
CA ALA A 301 0.25 25.47 15.49
C ALA A 301 0.21 24.16 14.68
N LEU A 302 0.75 23.07 15.22
CA LEU A 302 0.75 21.75 14.58
C LEU A 302 -0.69 21.22 14.41
N ALA A 303 -1.52 21.33 15.45
CA ALA A 303 -2.92 20.90 15.41
C ALA A 303 -3.74 21.69 14.38
N GLU A 304 -3.59 23.02 14.33
CA GLU A 304 -4.32 23.86 13.37
C GLU A 304 -3.90 23.57 11.93
N ARG A 305 -2.61 23.35 11.67
CA ARG A 305 -2.11 22.96 10.35
C ARG A 305 -2.71 21.66 9.86
N LEU A 306 -2.70 20.62 10.71
CA LEU A 306 -3.22 19.29 10.36
C LEU A 306 -4.74 19.27 10.19
N LYS A 307 -5.48 20.08 10.95
CA LYS A 307 -6.94 20.17 10.89
C LYS A 307 -7.46 20.51 9.49
N GLY A 308 -6.74 21.34 8.74
CA GLY A 308 -7.05 21.68 7.36
C GLY A 308 -7.13 20.49 6.41
N LEU A 309 -6.35 19.44 6.65
CA LEU A 309 -6.31 18.25 5.81
C LEU A 309 -7.58 17.40 5.84
N SER A 310 -8.39 17.51 6.90
CA SER A 310 -9.66 16.76 7.03
C SER A 310 -10.80 17.32 6.19
N SER A 311 -10.67 18.56 5.72
CA SER A 311 -11.71 19.29 4.99
C SER A 311 -11.37 19.54 3.52
N ALA A 312 -10.19 19.13 3.06
CA ALA A 312 -9.74 19.38 1.70
C ALA A 312 -10.46 18.46 0.68
N GLY A 313 -11.11 19.09 -0.33
CA GLY A 313 -11.69 18.40 -1.49
C GLY A 313 -13.07 17.77 -1.30
N GLU A 314 -13.64 17.32 -2.41
CA GLU A 314 -14.85 16.49 -2.43
C GLU A 314 -14.51 15.06 -2.06
N MET A 315 -14.95 14.63 -0.89
CA MET A 315 -14.73 13.27 -0.36
C MET A 315 -16.06 12.64 0.07
N ALA A 316 -16.15 11.31 -0.06
CA ALA A 316 -17.25 10.56 0.53
C ALA A 316 -17.26 10.73 2.06
N PRO A 317 -18.45 10.74 2.71
CA PRO A 317 -18.56 10.92 4.15
C PRO A 317 -17.70 9.94 4.97
N THR A 318 -17.65 8.69 4.56
CA THR A 318 -16.85 7.62 5.19
C THR A 318 -15.32 7.84 5.06
N GLU A 319 -14.86 8.38 3.94
CA GLU A 319 -13.47 8.74 3.72
C GLU A 319 -13.07 9.94 4.57
N ARG A 320 -13.93 10.95 4.65
CA ARG A 320 -13.74 12.13 5.50
C ARG A 320 -13.63 11.76 6.98
N GLU A 321 -14.48 10.87 7.46
CA GLU A 321 -14.44 10.38 8.84
C GLU A 321 -13.14 9.62 9.14
N ARG A 322 -12.69 8.78 8.21
CA ARG A 322 -11.42 8.07 8.34
C ARG A 322 -10.23 9.05 8.40
N ARG A 323 -10.19 10.06 7.52
CA ARG A 323 -9.12 11.09 7.54
C ARG A 323 -9.13 11.89 8.83
N ARG A 324 -10.29 12.29 9.32
CA ARG A 324 -10.43 12.96 10.63
C ARG A 324 -9.82 12.15 11.77
N ARG A 325 -10.10 10.84 11.79
CA ARG A 325 -9.54 9.95 12.81
C ARG A 325 -8.01 9.89 12.72
N ILE A 326 -7.45 9.71 11.54
CA ILE A 326 -5.98 9.69 11.33
C ILE A 326 -5.36 11.00 11.83
N ILE A 327 -5.92 12.15 11.45
CA ILE A 327 -5.44 13.47 11.86
C ILE A 327 -5.53 13.66 13.37
N SER A 328 -6.62 13.23 14.01
CA SER A 328 -6.78 13.29 15.46
C SER A 328 -5.71 12.47 16.18
N ASP A 329 -5.46 11.24 15.71
CA ASP A 329 -4.46 10.34 16.30
C ASP A 329 -3.04 10.90 16.14
N VAL A 330 -2.70 11.45 14.96
CA VAL A 330 -1.40 12.10 14.69
C VAL A 330 -1.21 13.36 15.55
N THR A 331 -2.27 14.17 15.68
CA THR A 331 -2.23 15.37 16.55
C THR A 331 -1.99 14.99 18.00
N GLY A 332 -2.63 13.93 18.50
CA GLY A 332 -2.41 13.40 19.84
C GLY A 332 -0.95 12.96 20.07
N MET A 333 -0.39 12.23 19.10
CA MET A 333 1.01 11.78 19.14
C MET A 333 1.99 12.96 19.19
N LEU A 334 1.75 14.02 18.42
CA LEU A 334 2.60 15.22 18.39
C LEU A 334 2.48 16.04 19.68
N ARG A 335 1.28 16.10 20.28
CA ARG A 335 1.02 16.75 21.58
C ARG A 335 1.89 16.16 22.67
N GLU A 336 1.92 14.83 22.80
CA GLU A 336 2.75 14.14 23.78
C GLU A 336 4.24 14.48 23.60
N LYS A 337 4.69 14.63 22.35
CA LYS A 337 6.09 14.95 22.04
C LYS A 337 6.44 16.41 22.35
N CYS A 338 5.57 17.37 22.05
CA CYS A 338 5.77 18.77 22.40
C CYS A 338 5.88 18.96 23.92
N ASN A 339 4.98 18.33 24.69
CA ASN A 339 4.98 18.42 26.15
C ASN A 339 6.26 17.82 26.80
N LEU A 340 6.81 16.78 26.20
CA LEU A 340 8.09 16.20 26.65
C LEU A 340 9.28 17.14 26.36
N HIS A 341 9.24 17.91 25.28
CA HIS A 341 10.29 18.86 24.90
C HIS A 341 10.27 20.07 25.86
N ASP A 342 9.10 20.64 26.12
CA ASP A 342 8.93 21.77 27.03
C ASP A 342 9.38 21.42 28.47
N SER A 343 9.15 20.18 28.91
CA SER A 343 9.58 19.70 30.21
C SER A 343 11.12 19.47 30.31
N ALA A 344 11.78 19.18 29.19
CA ALA A 344 13.23 19.02 29.13
C ALA A 344 13.98 20.35 29.12
N GLU A 345 13.43 21.39 28.48
CA GLU A 345 13.99 22.74 28.47
C GLU A 345 13.79 23.50 29.80
N SER A 346 12.82 23.07 30.60
CA SER A 346 12.51 23.67 31.91
C SER A 346 13.37 23.14 33.08
N GLN A 347 14.29 22.19 32.86
CA GLN A 347 15.23 21.77 33.89
C GLN A 347 16.35 22.80 34.03
N PRO A 348 16.59 23.35 35.23
CA PRO A 348 17.68 24.29 35.46
C PRO A 348 19.03 23.60 35.20
N SER A 349 19.93 24.33 34.53
CA SER A 349 21.29 23.89 34.30
C SER A 349 21.93 23.43 35.60
N PRO A 350 22.71 22.35 35.65
CA PRO A 350 23.43 21.95 36.84
C PRO A 350 24.35 23.08 37.28
N PRO A 351 24.50 23.32 38.58
CA PRO A 351 25.36 24.37 39.10
C PRO A 351 26.81 24.14 38.62
N PRO A 352 27.56 25.22 38.32
CA PRO A 352 28.95 25.10 37.91
C PRO A 352 29.74 24.38 38.99
N CYS A 353 30.55 23.39 38.62
CA CYS A 353 31.55 22.80 39.50
C CYS A 353 32.46 23.90 39.97
N GLU A 354 32.44 24.20 41.28
CA GLU A 354 33.46 25.06 41.92
C GLU A 354 34.82 24.36 41.87
N PRO A 355 35.90 25.15 41.71
CA PRO A 355 37.24 24.64 41.47
C PRO A 355 37.88 23.92 42.68
#